data_5c95d4ac7ae144829cc01ad51d6f7bbc
#
_entry.id   5c95d4ac7ae144829cc01ad51d6f7bbc
#
_cell.length_a   1.000
_cell.length_b   1.000
_cell.length_c   1.000
_cell.angle_alpha   90.00
_cell.angle_beta   90.00
_cell.angle_gamma   90.00
#
_symmetry.space_group_name_H-M   'P 1'
#
loop_
_entity.id
_entity.type
_entity.pdbx_description
1 polymer ?
#
loop_
_entity_poly.entity_id
_entity_poly.type
_entity_poly.pdbx_seq_one_letter_code
_entity_poly.pdbx_strand_id
1 'polypeptide(L)'
;AYAIHTLTGAQTDNPDVIALAEKHGNPNRFWYMSSTSKITLAGSGVAFFASSKANLEWYASHASIRGIGPNKVNQLAHARLLGDVQGLHTLMKQHASSLAPKFEAVVGILQDRLGEFGVAQWTEPEGGYFISLDVLDGSATRVWELAKDAGITLTKAGASFPHGVDEKDQNIRLAPSLPPLDEVRTAMDGVATCVLLACVEAAEAQAG
;
A
#
# COMPACT_ATOMS: atom_id res chain seq x y z
N ALA A 1 -0.70 0.44 10.12
CA ALA A 1 -1.21 1.80 9.91
C ALA A 1 -2.12 1.90 8.67
N TYR A 2 -1.87 1.11 7.66
CA TYR A 2 -2.63 1.19 6.40
C TYR A 2 -3.97 0.46 6.42
N ALA A 3 -4.18 -0.44 7.34
CA ALA A 3 -5.41 -1.24 7.45
C ALA A 3 -6.54 -0.56 8.23
N ILE A 4 -6.31 0.63 8.79
CA ILE A 4 -7.30 1.31 9.65
C ILE A 4 -8.51 1.80 8.86
N HIS A 5 -8.33 2.32 7.64
CA HIS A 5 -9.48 2.71 6.82
C HIS A 5 -9.90 1.55 5.94
N THR A 6 -11.13 1.14 6.12
CA THR A 6 -11.74 0.08 5.37
C THR A 6 -12.51 0.66 4.19
N LEU A 7 -12.29 0.12 3.00
CA LEU A 7 -12.98 0.53 1.77
C LEU A 7 -14.36 -0.12 1.67
N THR A 8 -14.50 -1.34 2.18
CA THR A 8 -15.73 -2.15 2.09
C THR A 8 -16.66 -2.01 3.29
N GLY A 9 -16.26 -1.27 4.32
CA GLY A 9 -16.99 -1.15 5.58
C GLY A 9 -16.81 -2.33 6.55
N ALA A 10 -16.23 -3.43 6.13
CA ALA A 10 -15.83 -4.53 7.02
C ALA A 10 -14.39 -4.30 7.52
N GLN A 11 -14.19 -4.35 8.82
CA GLN A 11 -12.85 -4.24 9.40
C GLN A 11 -12.36 -5.63 9.78
N THR A 12 -11.22 -6.01 9.23
CA THR A 12 -10.51 -7.22 9.66
C THR A 12 -9.64 -6.88 10.85
N ASP A 13 -9.79 -7.59 11.95
CA ASP A 13 -8.96 -7.44 13.13
C ASP A 13 -7.56 -8.00 12.85
N ASN A 14 -6.56 -7.15 12.98
CA ASN A 14 -5.17 -7.60 12.94
C ASN A 14 -4.82 -8.35 14.23
N PRO A 15 -4.11 -9.49 14.15
CA PRO A 15 -3.69 -10.21 15.34
C PRO A 15 -2.73 -9.37 16.19
N ASP A 16 -2.85 -9.47 17.51
CA ASP A 16 -1.86 -8.92 18.43
C ASP A 16 -0.57 -9.75 18.35
N VAL A 17 0.32 -9.32 17.46
CA VAL A 17 1.58 -10.02 17.18
C VAL A 17 2.54 -10.03 18.39
N ILE A 18 2.42 -9.05 19.29
CA ILE A 18 3.23 -8.99 20.51
C ILE A 18 2.76 -10.05 21.50
N ALA A 19 1.44 -10.13 21.75
CA ALA A 19 0.87 -11.17 22.60
C ALA A 19 1.10 -12.58 22.04
N LEU A 20 1.02 -12.74 20.72
CA LEU A 20 1.33 -14.01 20.06
C LEU A 20 2.79 -14.40 20.25
N ALA A 21 3.73 -13.48 20.09
CA ALA A 21 5.16 -13.74 20.31
C ALA A 21 5.43 -14.15 21.76
N GLU A 22 4.82 -13.50 22.74
CA GLU A 22 4.91 -13.86 24.15
C GLU A 22 4.35 -15.25 24.42
N LYS A 23 3.15 -15.55 23.92
CA LYS A 23 2.51 -16.87 24.03
C LYS A 23 3.36 -18.00 23.46
N HIS A 24 4.14 -17.74 22.42
CA HIS A 24 5.04 -18.73 21.80
C HIS A 24 6.48 -18.69 22.33
N GLY A 25 6.73 -18.04 23.48
CA GLY A 25 8.05 -18.03 24.12
C GLY A 25 9.11 -17.16 23.43
N ASN A 26 8.70 -16.28 22.52
CA ASN A 26 9.59 -15.39 21.77
C ASN A 26 9.24 -13.90 21.97
N PRO A 27 9.16 -13.38 23.22
CA PRO A 27 8.65 -12.05 23.51
C PRO A 27 9.44 -10.91 22.82
N ASN A 28 10.73 -11.14 22.51
CA ASN A 28 11.60 -10.15 21.90
C ASN A 28 11.63 -10.21 20.37
N ARG A 29 10.75 -11.01 19.74
CA ARG A 29 10.80 -11.26 18.29
C ARG A 29 10.29 -10.10 17.47
N PHE A 30 9.26 -9.38 17.95
CA PHE A 30 8.56 -8.38 17.18
C PHE A 30 8.88 -6.95 17.58
N TRP A 31 9.03 -6.12 16.55
CA TRP A 31 9.04 -4.68 16.59
C TRP A 31 7.85 -4.19 15.78
N TYR A 32 6.79 -3.80 16.45
CA TYR A 32 5.59 -3.27 15.80
C TYR A 32 5.73 -1.77 15.58
N MET A 33 5.67 -1.32 14.34
CA MET A 33 5.84 0.07 13.96
C MET A 33 4.58 0.61 13.29
N SER A 34 4.21 1.83 13.62
CA SER A 34 3.09 2.55 13.02
C SER A 34 3.37 4.04 12.91
N SER A 35 2.66 4.72 12.02
CA SER A 35 2.76 6.17 11.89
C SER A 35 1.47 6.79 11.36
N THR A 36 1.32 8.10 11.58
CA THR A 36 0.22 8.89 11.04
C THR A 36 0.53 9.49 9.66
N SER A 37 1.68 9.18 9.06
CA SER A 37 2.15 9.81 7.82
C SER A 37 1.21 9.65 6.63
N LYS A 38 0.41 8.57 6.61
CA LYS A 38 -0.61 8.31 5.57
C LYS A 38 -2.03 8.63 6.02
N ILE A 39 -2.20 9.08 7.25
CA ILE A 39 -3.50 9.35 7.88
C ILE A 39 -3.75 10.86 8.00
N THR A 40 -2.70 11.63 8.29
CA THR A 40 -2.74 13.08 8.47
C THR A 40 -1.86 13.77 7.42
N LEU A 41 -0.83 14.50 7.84
CA LEU A 41 0.06 15.23 6.94
C LEU A 41 1.40 14.51 6.78
N ALA A 42 1.79 14.19 5.56
CA ALA A 42 3.11 13.67 5.25
C ALA A 42 4.18 14.69 5.68
N GLY A 43 5.29 14.20 6.26
CA GLY A 43 6.37 15.03 6.78
C GLY A 43 6.10 15.63 8.17
N SER A 44 4.86 15.72 8.61
CA SER A 44 4.47 16.19 9.95
C SER A 44 3.87 15.08 10.81
N GLY A 45 4.00 13.83 10.41
CA GLY A 45 3.44 12.68 11.09
C GLY A 45 4.09 12.39 12.45
N VAL A 46 3.37 11.62 13.27
CA VAL A 46 3.86 11.02 14.51
C VAL A 46 4.03 9.52 14.27
N ALA A 47 5.18 8.98 14.69
CA ALA A 47 5.45 7.55 14.61
C ALA A 47 5.41 6.92 15.99
N PHE A 48 5.00 5.67 16.03
CA PHE A 48 4.91 4.86 17.24
C PHE A 48 5.61 3.53 16.98
N PHE A 49 6.17 2.96 18.03
CA PHE A 49 6.54 1.55 18.00
C PHE A 49 6.24 0.90 19.33
N ALA A 50 5.99 -0.40 19.28
CA ALA A 50 5.76 -1.24 20.44
C ALA A 50 6.59 -2.52 20.31
N SER A 51 7.08 -3.02 21.43
CA SER A 51 7.86 -4.25 21.52
C SER A 51 7.90 -4.73 22.98
N SER A 52 8.65 -5.79 23.26
CA SER A 52 8.90 -6.22 24.62
C SER A 52 9.63 -5.13 25.43
N LYS A 53 9.53 -5.21 26.76
CA LYS A 53 10.23 -4.30 27.65
C LYS A 53 11.75 -4.30 27.40
N ALA A 54 12.36 -5.45 27.21
CA ALA A 54 13.79 -5.60 26.95
C ALA A 54 14.20 -4.88 25.64
N ASN A 55 13.41 -5.03 24.58
CA ASN A 55 13.64 -4.32 23.32
C ASN A 55 13.50 -2.80 23.47
N LEU A 56 12.49 -2.34 24.21
CA LEU A 56 12.30 -0.91 24.47
C LEU A 56 13.44 -0.30 25.28
N GLU A 57 13.94 -0.99 26.29
CA GLU A 57 15.09 -0.57 27.07
C GLU A 57 16.36 -0.51 26.21
N TRP A 58 16.58 -1.52 25.38
CA TRP A 58 17.69 -1.51 24.41
C TRP A 58 17.57 -0.32 23.44
N TYR A 59 16.42 -0.11 22.85
CA TYR A 59 16.21 1.03 21.95
C TYR A 59 16.43 2.38 22.66
N ALA A 60 15.89 2.55 23.88
CA ALA A 60 16.02 3.79 24.63
C ALA A 60 17.49 4.15 24.95
N SER A 61 18.33 3.15 25.23
CA SER A 61 19.77 3.36 25.46
C SER A 61 20.50 3.97 24.26
N HIS A 62 20.06 3.63 23.03
CA HIS A 62 20.61 4.16 21.79
C HIS A 62 19.93 5.47 21.36
N ALA A 63 18.61 5.54 21.48
CA ALA A 63 17.82 6.70 21.07
C ALA A 63 18.13 7.96 21.90
N SER A 64 18.52 7.80 23.16
CA SER A 64 18.90 8.90 24.05
C SER A 64 20.10 9.72 23.53
N ILE A 65 20.96 9.11 22.71
CA ILE A 65 22.11 9.77 22.09
C ILE A 65 21.69 10.59 20.86
N ARG A 66 20.62 10.17 20.17
CA ARG A 66 20.14 10.81 18.94
C ARG A 66 19.45 12.16 19.17
N GLY A 67 18.79 12.34 20.31
CA GLY A 67 18.06 13.56 20.65
C GLY A 67 17.30 13.47 21.95
N ILE A 68 16.86 14.63 22.46
CA ILE A 68 16.16 14.73 23.75
C ILE A 68 14.74 14.17 23.68
N GLY A 69 14.11 14.24 22.53
CA GLY A 69 12.74 13.73 22.36
C GLY A 69 12.11 14.11 21.01
N PRO A 70 10.93 13.55 20.71
CA PRO A 70 10.22 13.82 19.48
C PRO A 70 9.59 15.22 19.48
N ASN A 71 9.16 15.67 18.28
CA ASN A 71 8.51 16.97 18.09
C ASN A 71 7.18 17.05 18.84
N LYS A 72 7.17 17.82 19.96
CA LYS A 72 5.99 17.98 20.82
C LYS A 72 4.88 18.81 20.17
N VAL A 73 5.21 19.72 19.26
CA VAL A 73 4.22 20.52 18.52
C VAL A 73 3.40 19.62 17.61
N ASN A 74 4.06 18.72 16.88
CA ASN A 74 3.36 17.73 16.05
C ASN A 74 2.51 16.77 16.88
N GLN A 75 3.00 16.32 18.03
CA GLN A 75 2.23 15.48 18.94
C GLN A 75 0.97 16.20 19.43
N LEU A 76 1.08 17.46 19.85
CA LEU A 76 -0.05 18.26 20.32
C LEU A 76 -1.04 18.53 19.18
N ALA A 77 -0.56 18.81 17.97
CA ALA A 77 -1.40 19.00 16.80
C ALA A 77 -2.23 17.74 16.49
N HIS A 78 -1.61 16.56 16.55
CA HIS A 78 -2.29 15.28 16.36
C HIS A 78 -3.29 14.99 17.49
N ALA A 79 -2.92 15.24 18.74
CA ALA A 79 -3.82 15.07 19.88
C ALA A 79 -5.07 15.96 19.77
N ARG A 80 -4.90 17.21 19.29
CA ARG A 80 -6.02 18.13 19.08
C ARG A 80 -6.87 17.76 17.85
N LEU A 81 -6.24 17.30 16.76
CA LEU A 81 -6.94 16.90 15.54
C LEU A 81 -7.78 15.65 15.75
N LEU A 82 -7.19 14.64 16.37
CA LEU A 82 -7.82 13.33 16.53
C LEU A 82 -8.71 13.24 17.78
N GLY A 83 -8.35 13.97 18.84
CA GLY A 83 -9.04 13.94 20.13
C GLY A 83 -8.87 12.59 20.82
N ASP A 84 -9.55 11.59 20.31
CA ASP A 84 -9.57 10.22 20.83
C ASP A 84 -9.64 9.17 19.71
N VAL A 85 -9.86 7.91 20.07
CA VAL A 85 -10.01 6.79 19.13
C VAL A 85 -11.22 7.01 18.20
N GLN A 86 -12.30 7.61 18.69
CA GLN A 86 -13.48 7.87 17.88
C GLN A 86 -13.20 8.95 16.81
N GLY A 87 -12.42 9.97 17.15
CA GLY A 87 -11.96 10.97 16.19
C GLY A 87 -11.07 10.35 15.10
N LEU A 88 -10.18 9.42 15.47
CA LEU A 88 -9.40 8.65 14.50
C LEU A 88 -10.31 7.83 13.56
N HIS A 89 -11.28 7.09 14.09
CA HIS A 89 -12.22 6.34 13.26
C HIS A 89 -13.05 7.22 12.33
N THR A 90 -13.45 8.41 12.80
CA THR A 90 -14.17 9.39 11.98
C THR A 90 -13.34 9.87 10.81
N LEU A 91 -12.08 10.21 11.05
CA LEU A 91 -11.13 10.60 9.99
C LEU A 91 -10.92 9.46 8.98
N MET A 92 -10.77 8.22 9.47
CA MET A 92 -10.59 7.06 8.58
C MET A 92 -11.82 6.79 7.71
N LYS A 93 -13.03 6.99 8.21
CA LYS A 93 -14.25 6.90 7.41
C LYS A 93 -14.31 7.96 6.31
N GLN A 94 -13.87 9.18 6.60
CA GLN A 94 -13.77 10.24 5.59
C GLN A 94 -12.76 9.88 4.49
N HIS A 95 -11.59 9.34 4.84
CA HIS A 95 -10.63 8.83 3.86
C HIS A 95 -11.22 7.69 3.03
N ALA A 96 -11.88 6.73 3.67
CA ALA A 96 -12.53 5.62 2.99
C ALA A 96 -13.55 6.09 1.96
N SER A 97 -14.43 7.06 2.32
CA SER A 97 -15.44 7.59 1.38
C SER A 97 -14.81 8.27 0.14
N SER A 98 -13.61 8.84 0.28
CA SER A 98 -12.87 9.44 -0.83
C SER A 98 -12.12 8.41 -1.68
N LEU A 99 -11.66 7.31 -1.07
CA LEU A 99 -10.83 6.30 -1.72
C LEU A 99 -11.64 5.18 -2.37
N ALA A 100 -12.71 4.72 -1.72
CA ALA A 100 -13.49 3.57 -2.17
C ALA A 100 -13.92 3.68 -3.66
N PRO A 101 -14.48 4.80 -4.15
CA PRO A 101 -14.86 4.90 -5.56
C PRO A 101 -13.69 4.74 -6.54
N LYS A 102 -12.48 5.11 -6.12
CA LYS A 102 -11.26 4.97 -6.95
C LYS A 102 -10.82 3.51 -7.03
N PHE A 103 -10.87 2.79 -5.90
CA PHE A 103 -10.55 1.37 -5.85
C PHE A 103 -11.57 0.54 -6.61
N GLU A 104 -12.86 0.83 -6.44
CA GLU A 104 -13.94 0.20 -7.21
C GLU A 104 -13.75 0.40 -8.72
N ALA A 105 -13.38 1.61 -9.14
CA ALA A 105 -13.11 1.90 -10.54
C ALA A 105 -11.92 1.09 -11.08
N VAL A 106 -10.82 0.97 -10.32
CA VAL A 106 -9.66 0.18 -10.72
C VAL A 106 -10.03 -1.29 -10.87
N VAL A 107 -10.64 -1.89 -9.84
CA VAL A 107 -11.02 -3.32 -9.86
C VAL A 107 -12.04 -3.60 -10.98
N GLY A 108 -13.04 -2.73 -11.14
CA GLY A 108 -14.04 -2.86 -12.21
C GLY A 108 -13.40 -2.83 -13.61
N ILE A 109 -12.49 -1.89 -13.87
CA ILE A 109 -11.82 -1.79 -15.17
C ILE A 109 -10.92 -3.01 -15.42
N LEU A 110 -10.16 -3.46 -14.40
CA LEU A 110 -9.36 -4.67 -14.54
C LEU A 110 -10.22 -5.89 -14.86
N GLN A 111 -11.35 -6.04 -14.16
CA GLN A 111 -12.28 -7.13 -14.41
C GLN A 111 -12.90 -7.06 -15.82
N ASP A 112 -13.37 -5.88 -16.24
CA ASP A 112 -14.02 -5.68 -17.54
C ASP A 112 -13.06 -5.87 -18.72
N ARG A 113 -11.80 -5.44 -18.53
CA ARG A 113 -10.81 -5.41 -19.62
C ARG A 113 -9.90 -6.65 -19.66
N LEU A 114 -9.63 -7.29 -18.53
CA LEU A 114 -8.64 -8.37 -18.42
C LEU A 114 -9.25 -9.69 -17.90
N GLY A 115 -10.42 -9.65 -17.24
CA GLY A 115 -10.98 -10.79 -16.54
C GLY A 115 -11.19 -12.04 -17.39
N GLU A 116 -11.62 -11.87 -18.66
CA GLU A 116 -11.87 -12.98 -19.57
C GLU A 116 -10.60 -13.61 -20.17
N PHE A 117 -9.48 -12.88 -20.16
CA PHE A 117 -8.26 -13.33 -20.86
C PHE A 117 -7.34 -14.18 -20.00
N GLY A 118 -7.47 -14.13 -18.67
CA GLY A 118 -6.61 -14.90 -17.76
C GLY A 118 -5.13 -14.47 -17.79
N VAL A 119 -4.83 -13.26 -18.26
CA VAL A 119 -3.46 -12.72 -18.43
C VAL A 119 -2.98 -11.92 -17.22
N ALA A 120 -3.85 -11.69 -16.25
CA ALA A 120 -3.53 -10.95 -15.06
C ALA A 120 -4.36 -11.41 -13.86
N GLN A 121 -3.84 -11.17 -12.66
CA GLN A 121 -4.53 -11.35 -11.39
C GLN A 121 -4.31 -10.10 -10.53
N TRP A 122 -5.26 -9.77 -9.69
CA TRP A 122 -5.13 -8.60 -8.79
C TRP A 122 -5.78 -8.86 -7.45
N THR A 123 -5.33 -8.07 -6.47
CA THR A 123 -5.93 -8.08 -5.15
C THR A 123 -7.17 -7.19 -5.12
N GLU A 124 -8.18 -7.59 -4.36
CA GLU A 124 -9.35 -6.78 -4.03
C GLU A 124 -9.23 -6.34 -2.55
N PRO A 125 -8.55 -5.22 -2.27
CA PRO A 125 -8.25 -4.85 -0.89
C PRO A 125 -9.49 -4.33 -0.16
N GLU A 126 -9.68 -4.79 1.05
CA GLU A 126 -10.70 -4.27 1.99
C GLU A 126 -10.30 -2.93 2.62
N GLY A 127 -9.05 -2.53 2.49
CA GLY A 127 -8.49 -1.29 3.01
C GLY A 127 -7.08 -1.01 2.49
N GLY A 128 -6.48 0.08 2.93
CA GLY A 128 -5.14 0.44 2.52
C GLY A 128 -5.09 1.36 1.29
N TYR A 129 -3.94 1.41 0.61
CA TYR A 129 -3.66 2.38 -0.46
C TYR A 129 -3.24 1.75 -1.79
N PHE A 130 -3.16 0.43 -1.86
CA PHE A 130 -2.56 -0.25 -3.00
C PHE A 130 -3.41 -1.43 -3.47
N ILE A 131 -3.36 -1.66 -4.78
CA ILE A 131 -3.80 -2.89 -5.42
C ILE A 131 -2.53 -3.53 -5.99
N SER A 132 -2.32 -4.82 -5.73
CA SER A 132 -1.29 -5.61 -6.36
C SER A 132 -1.84 -6.19 -7.64
N LEU A 133 -1.20 -5.92 -8.76
CA LEU A 133 -1.53 -6.46 -10.07
C LEU A 133 -0.38 -7.36 -10.50
N ASP A 134 -0.65 -8.64 -10.69
CA ASP A 134 0.28 -9.60 -11.26
C ASP A 134 -0.12 -9.87 -12.70
N VAL A 135 0.80 -9.61 -13.63
CA VAL A 135 0.66 -9.87 -15.06
C VAL A 135 1.43 -11.14 -15.43
N LEU A 136 1.49 -11.52 -16.69
CA LEU A 136 2.29 -12.68 -17.13
C LEU A 136 3.75 -12.54 -16.74
N ASP A 137 4.40 -13.64 -16.39
CA ASP A 137 5.82 -13.71 -16.05
C ASP A 137 6.66 -13.06 -17.18
N GLY A 138 7.58 -12.17 -16.80
CA GLY A 138 8.44 -11.42 -17.73
C GLY A 138 7.79 -10.18 -18.37
N SER A 139 6.58 -9.77 -17.95
CA SER A 139 5.84 -8.71 -18.63
C SER A 139 5.70 -7.40 -17.82
N ALA A 140 5.94 -7.39 -16.52
CA ALA A 140 5.67 -6.20 -15.69
C ALA A 140 6.53 -4.98 -16.07
N THR A 141 7.80 -5.20 -16.37
CA THR A 141 8.69 -4.13 -16.84
C THR A 141 8.20 -3.54 -18.18
N ARG A 142 7.77 -4.41 -19.11
CA ARG A 142 7.24 -3.96 -20.38
C ARG A 142 5.93 -3.17 -20.25
N VAL A 143 5.02 -3.63 -19.40
CA VAL A 143 3.77 -2.89 -19.08
C VAL A 143 4.10 -1.52 -18.50
N TRP A 144 5.07 -1.44 -17.59
CA TRP A 144 5.50 -0.18 -17.00
C TRP A 144 6.08 0.79 -18.04
N GLU A 145 6.89 0.30 -18.99
CA GLU A 145 7.45 1.10 -20.09
C GLU A 145 6.36 1.64 -21.01
N LEU A 146 5.45 0.78 -21.46
CA LEU A 146 4.29 1.16 -22.28
C LEU A 146 3.41 2.21 -21.60
N ALA A 147 3.11 2.02 -20.32
CA ALA A 147 2.33 2.98 -19.54
C ALA A 147 3.05 4.34 -19.45
N LYS A 148 4.36 4.34 -19.21
CA LYS A 148 5.19 5.54 -19.18
C LYS A 148 5.19 6.28 -20.52
N ASP A 149 5.32 5.55 -21.62
CA ASP A 149 5.30 6.13 -22.99
C ASP A 149 3.92 6.71 -23.33
N ALA A 150 2.87 6.13 -22.78
CA ALA A 150 1.50 6.66 -22.86
C ALA A 150 1.22 7.83 -21.88
N GLY A 151 2.22 8.27 -21.09
CA GLY A 151 2.07 9.35 -20.12
C GLY A 151 1.43 8.94 -18.79
N ILE A 152 1.30 7.63 -18.52
CA ILE A 152 0.75 7.09 -17.27
C ILE A 152 1.90 6.82 -16.31
N THR A 153 1.88 7.48 -15.13
CA THR A 153 2.91 7.30 -14.12
C THR A 153 2.55 6.16 -13.17
N LEU A 154 3.28 5.06 -13.25
CA LEU A 154 3.19 3.92 -12.33
C LEU A 154 4.44 3.82 -11.46
N THR A 155 4.31 3.15 -10.32
CA THR A 155 5.49 2.71 -9.57
C THR A 155 6.30 1.75 -10.45
N LYS A 156 7.63 1.92 -10.49
CA LYS A 156 8.51 1.06 -11.30
C LYS A 156 8.30 -0.42 -10.93
N ALA A 157 8.24 -1.28 -11.94
CA ALA A 157 8.20 -2.73 -11.75
C ALA A 157 9.36 -3.19 -10.84
N GLY A 158 9.12 -4.16 -9.97
CA GLY A 158 10.09 -4.64 -8.99
C GLY A 158 10.25 -3.77 -7.72
N ALA A 159 9.75 -2.54 -7.69
CA ALA A 159 9.94 -1.64 -6.53
C ALA A 159 9.29 -2.14 -5.22
N SER A 160 8.40 -3.11 -5.27
CA SER A 160 7.78 -3.74 -4.11
C SER A 160 8.61 -4.90 -3.52
N PHE A 161 9.69 -5.28 -4.16
CA PHE A 161 10.54 -6.41 -3.81
C PHE A 161 11.87 -5.97 -3.19
N PRO A 162 12.51 -6.80 -2.35
CA PRO A 162 13.85 -6.54 -1.85
C PRO A 162 14.83 -6.29 -3.02
N HIS A 163 15.72 -5.32 -2.85
CA HIS A 163 16.68 -4.90 -3.86
C HIS A 163 16.08 -4.40 -5.19
N GLY A 164 14.75 -4.20 -5.26
CA GLY A 164 14.07 -3.77 -6.48
C GLY A 164 13.98 -4.84 -7.57
N VAL A 165 14.13 -6.12 -7.20
CA VAL A 165 14.13 -7.24 -8.13
C VAL A 165 12.91 -8.12 -7.86
N ASP A 166 12.03 -8.20 -8.84
CA ASP A 166 10.99 -9.21 -8.96
C ASP A 166 11.53 -10.31 -9.91
N GLU A 167 11.85 -11.47 -9.37
CA GLU A 167 12.45 -12.58 -10.15
C GLU A 167 11.57 -13.04 -11.31
N LYS A 168 10.26 -12.85 -11.19
CA LYS A 168 9.31 -13.21 -12.24
C LYS A 168 8.96 -12.06 -13.17
N ASP A 169 9.34 -10.84 -12.81
CA ASP A 169 8.93 -9.62 -13.52
C ASP A 169 7.43 -9.59 -13.84
N GLN A 170 6.60 -9.83 -12.81
CA GLN A 170 5.16 -9.96 -12.95
C GLN A 170 4.36 -8.93 -12.17
N ASN A 171 4.94 -8.29 -11.14
CA ASN A 171 4.18 -7.50 -10.18
C ASN A 171 4.23 -6.00 -10.46
N ILE A 172 3.06 -5.38 -10.47
CA ILE A 172 2.85 -3.94 -10.57
C ILE A 172 2.02 -3.48 -9.38
N ARG A 173 2.51 -2.47 -8.66
CA ARG A 173 1.77 -1.84 -7.58
C ARG A 173 0.98 -0.65 -8.09
N LEU A 174 -0.34 -0.72 -8.02
CA LEU A 174 -1.25 0.37 -8.36
C LEU A 174 -1.57 1.20 -7.11
N ALA A 175 -1.53 2.52 -7.24
CA ALA A 175 -1.75 3.47 -6.15
C ALA A 175 -2.76 4.57 -6.58
N PRO A 176 -4.07 4.29 -6.63
CA PRO A 176 -5.07 5.19 -7.19
C PRO A 176 -5.46 6.34 -6.26
N SER A 177 -4.81 6.50 -5.11
CA SER A 177 -5.26 7.39 -4.05
C SER A 177 -5.17 8.88 -4.38
N LEU A 178 -4.14 9.32 -5.13
CA LEU A 178 -3.87 10.74 -5.37
C LEU A 178 -4.71 11.35 -6.51
N PRO A 179 -4.77 10.77 -7.73
CA PRO A 179 -5.45 11.41 -8.85
C PRO A 179 -6.97 11.52 -8.63
N PRO A 180 -7.66 12.46 -9.28
CA PRO A 180 -9.14 12.49 -9.39
C PRO A 180 -9.68 11.17 -9.99
N LEU A 181 -10.94 10.86 -9.72
CA LEU A 181 -11.56 9.61 -10.15
C LEU A 181 -11.60 9.44 -11.68
N ASP A 182 -11.85 10.50 -12.42
CA ASP A 182 -11.86 10.53 -13.89
C ASP A 182 -10.48 10.22 -14.47
N GLU A 183 -9.43 10.79 -13.90
CA GLU A 183 -8.04 10.48 -14.27
C GLU A 183 -7.69 9.02 -13.93
N VAL A 184 -8.12 8.51 -12.77
CA VAL A 184 -7.93 7.09 -12.41
C VAL A 184 -8.58 6.18 -13.45
N ARG A 185 -9.80 6.47 -13.88
CA ARG A 185 -10.50 5.68 -14.91
C ARG A 185 -9.75 5.67 -16.23
N THR A 186 -9.34 6.84 -16.71
CA THR A 186 -8.61 6.97 -17.96
C THR A 186 -7.25 6.26 -17.90
N ALA A 187 -6.51 6.44 -16.81
CA ALA A 187 -5.22 5.79 -16.63
C ALA A 187 -5.34 4.27 -16.57
N MET A 188 -6.35 3.74 -15.87
CA MET A 188 -6.54 2.30 -15.73
C MET A 188 -6.99 1.63 -17.03
N ASP A 189 -7.78 2.28 -17.85
CA ASP A 189 -8.10 1.81 -19.18
C ASP A 189 -6.83 1.71 -20.05
N GLY A 190 -5.96 2.70 -19.99
CA GLY A 190 -4.64 2.69 -20.61
C GLY A 190 -3.73 1.58 -20.07
N VAL A 191 -3.68 1.37 -18.75
CA VAL A 191 -2.90 0.28 -18.13
C VAL A 191 -3.38 -1.08 -18.62
N ALA A 192 -4.69 -1.32 -18.66
CA ALA A 192 -5.25 -2.57 -19.17
C ALA A 192 -4.84 -2.80 -20.64
N THR A 193 -4.84 -1.76 -21.46
CA THR A 193 -4.34 -1.84 -22.85
C THR A 193 -2.85 -2.19 -22.90
N CYS A 194 -2.02 -1.60 -22.04
CA CYS A 194 -0.59 -1.91 -21.93
C CYS A 194 -0.36 -3.37 -21.53
N VAL A 195 -1.17 -3.91 -20.61
CA VAL A 195 -1.10 -5.33 -20.20
C VAL A 195 -1.39 -6.23 -21.40
N LEU A 196 -2.49 -5.99 -22.13
CA LEU A 196 -2.83 -6.80 -23.31
C LEU A 196 -1.76 -6.73 -24.40
N LEU A 197 -1.21 -5.55 -24.65
CA LEU A 197 -0.14 -5.37 -25.63
C LEU A 197 1.13 -6.14 -25.25
N ALA A 198 1.58 -6.02 -23.98
CA ALA A 198 2.73 -6.75 -23.49
C ALA A 198 2.55 -8.27 -23.60
N CYS A 199 1.31 -8.77 -23.35
CA CYS A 199 0.99 -10.18 -23.52
C CYS A 199 1.08 -10.65 -24.99
N VAL A 200 0.63 -9.83 -25.94
CA VAL A 200 0.74 -10.14 -27.37
C VAL A 200 2.19 -10.16 -27.81
N GLU A 201 2.97 -9.14 -27.42
CA GLU A 201 4.43 -9.08 -27.72
C GLU A 201 5.17 -10.31 -27.16
N ALA A 202 4.85 -10.74 -25.94
CA ALA A 202 5.44 -11.93 -25.32
C ALA A 202 5.05 -13.23 -26.05
N ALA A 203 3.81 -13.36 -26.51
CA ALA A 203 3.35 -14.51 -27.27
C ALA A 203 4.00 -14.59 -28.65
N GLU A 204 4.16 -13.47 -29.35
CA GLU A 204 4.86 -13.40 -30.64
C GLU A 204 6.33 -13.79 -30.51
N ALA A 205 7.02 -13.33 -29.44
CA ALA A 205 8.40 -13.69 -29.19
C ALA A 205 8.64 -15.18 -28.89
N GLN A 206 7.61 -15.89 -28.43
CA GLN A 206 7.67 -17.35 -28.17
C GLN A 206 7.33 -18.18 -29.41
N ALA A 207 6.66 -17.60 -30.40
CA ALA A 207 6.21 -18.30 -31.62
C ALA A 207 7.24 -18.23 -32.78
N GLY A 208 8.23 -17.35 -32.68
CA GLY A 208 9.30 -17.16 -33.67
C GLY A 208 10.62 -17.78 -33.22
#